data_ad43f9cbf851a5bd6d32f5cd0df3c36b
#
_entry.id   ad43f9cbf851a5bd6d32f5cd0df3c36b
#
_cell.length_a   1.000
_cell.length_b   1.000
_cell.length_c   1.000
_cell.angle_alpha   90.00
_cell.angle_beta   90.00
_cell.angle_gamma   90.00
#
_symmetry.space_group_name_H-M   'P 1'
#
loop_
_entity.id
_entity.type
_entity.pdbx_description
1 polymer ?
#
loop_
_entity_poly.entity_id
_entity_poly.type
_entity_poly.pdbx_seq_one_letter_code
_entity_poly.pdbx_strand_id
1 'polypeptide(L)'
;SGQDFSGDIWGEPTAAREALVLSQMAHVCQRSARFGPWLYMRTYHDGYHLFDSEMLFDLERDPYEQHDVKAQHPDVCAQGAKIILDWHDEQMRKSDSPVDPLWTVMKEGGPYHTRTDLARYIRRLRETGRADGADRLSREYHVDA
;
A
#
# COMPACT_ATOMS: atom_id res chain seq x y z
N SER A 1 -16.51 -3.24 6.94
CA SER A 1 -17.19 -4.20 7.83
C SER A 1 -16.51 -5.56 7.69
N GLY A 2 -16.17 -6.18 8.83
CA GLY A 2 -15.59 -7.52 8.87
C GLY A 2 -16.59 -8.58 8.45
N GLN A 3 -16.09 -9.71 7.97
CA GLN A 3 -16.87 -10.93 7.77
C GLN A 3 -16.49 -11.89 8.89
N ASP A 4 -17.49 -12.51 9.51
CA ASP A 4 -17.26 -13.56 10.50
C ASP A 4 -16.68 -14.80 9.79
N PHE A 5 -15.54 -15.29 10.26
CA PHE A 5 -14.87 -16.49 9.78
C PHE A 5 -14.77 -17.57 10.86
N SER A 6 -15.54 -17.46 11.96
CA SER A 6 -15.53 -18.44 13.04
C SER A 6 -15.90 -19.85 12.54
N GLY A 7 -16.79 -19.95 11.54
CA GLY A 7 -17.13 -21.21 10.89
C GLY A 7 -15.92 -21.94 10.30
N ASP A 8 -14.98 -21.21 9.66
CA ASP A 8 -13.76 -21.81 9.10
C ASP A 8 -12.90 -22.46 10.20
N ILE A 9 -12.87 -21.87 11.41
CA ILE A 9 -12.12 -22.41 12.55
C ILE A 9 -12.75 -23.72 13.05
N TRP A 10 -14.07 -23.83 12.98
CA TRP A 10 -14.82 -25.00 13.44
C TRP A 10 -15.06 -26.04 12.35
N GLY A 11 -14.53 -25.81 11.12
CA GLY A 11 -14.70 -26.70 9.96
C GLY A 11 -16.08 -26.62 9.31
N GLU A 12 -16.82 -25.56 9.56
CA GLU A 12 -18.08 -25.27 8.89
C GLU A 12 -17.81 -24.47 7.60
N PRO A 13 -18.49 -24.79 6.48
CA PRO A 13 -18.28 -24.04 5.25
C PRO A 13 -18.74 -22.59 5.42
N THR A 14 -17.83 -21.64 5.28
CA THR A 14 -18.17 -20.22 5.18
C THR A 14 -18.07 -19.74 3.72
N ALA A 15 -18.83 -18.69 3.40
CA ALA A 15 -18.73 -18.10 2.08
C ALA A 15 -17.33 -17.51 1.87
N ALA A 16 -16.60 -18.01 0.88
CA ALA A 16 -15.28 -17.49 0.54
C ALA A 16 -15.39 -15.99 0.15
N ARG A 17 -14.47 -15.20 0.66
CA ARG A 17 -14.37 -13.81 0.30
C ARG A 17 -13.73 -13.69 -1.09
N GLU A 18 -14.39 -13.01 -2.03
CA GLU A 18 -13.86 -12.81 -3.39
C GLU A 18 -12.65 -11.87 -3.40
N ALA A 19 -12.68 -10.83 -2.55
CA ALA A 19 -11.59 -9.89 -2.41
C ALA A 19 -11.48 -9.34 -0.98
N LEU A 20 -10.26 -8.97 -0.58
CA LEU A 20 -9.98 -8.28 0.67
C LEU A 20 -9.19 -7.00 0.37
N VAL A 21 -9.72 -5.85 0.81
CA VAL A 21 -9.00 -4.59 0.76
C VAL A 21 -8.32 -4.33 2.10
N LEU A 22 -7.04 -4.00 2.03
CA LEU A 22 -6.18 -3.66 3.17
C LEU A 22 -5.80 -2.18 3.05
N SER A 23 -5.71 -1.49 4.17
CA SER A 23 -5.29 -0.09 4.24
C SER A 23 -4.24 0.07 5.32
N GLN A 24 -3.12 0.70 4.97
CA GLN A 24 -2.01 0.97 5.88
C GLN A 24 -1.68 2.46 5.85
N MET A 25 -1.43 3.05 7.03
CA MET A 25 -1.15 4.49 7.18
C MET A 25 -0.06 4.76 8.22
N ALA A 26 0.52 3.72 8.84
CA ALA A 26 1.48 3.85 9.93
C ALA A 26 2.93 4.04 9.42
N HIS A 27 3.38 3.20 8.51
CA HIS A 27 4.72 3.25 7.93
C HIS A 27 4.72 3.75 6.48
N VAL A 28 3.65 3.45 5.76
CA VAL A 28 3.39 3.91 4.39
C VAL A 28 1.91 4.26 4.28
N CYS A 29 1.54 5.09 3.32
CA CYS A 29 0.13 5.26 2.96
C CYS A 29 -0.16 4.41 1.74
N GLN A 30 -0.71 3.23 1.96
CA GLN A 30 -1.01 2.26 0.91
C GLN A 30 -2.41 1.68 1.05
N ARG A 31 -2.97 1.29 -0.08
CA ARG A 31 -4.09 0.37 -0.17
C ARG A 31 -3.74 -0.79 -1.07
N SER A 32 -4.17 -1.97 -0.68
CA SER A 32 -4.00 -3.17 -1.47
C SER A 32 -5.30 -3.95 -1.59
N ALA A 33 -5.43 -4.69 -2.68
CA ALA A 33 -6.49 -5.64 -2.92
C ALA A 33 -5.90 -7.03 -3.08
N ARG A 34 -6.34 -7.98 -2.25
CA ARG A 34 -6.04 -9.41 -2.36
C ARG A 34 -7.23 -10.10 -3.00
N PHE A 35 -7.05 -10.70 -4.17
CA PHE A 35 -8.10 -11.41 -4.92
C PHE A 35 -7.51 -12.53 -5.78
N GLY A 36 -8.11 -13.69 -5.75
CA GLY A 36 -7.52 -14.89 -6.34
C GLY A 36 -6.05 -15.07 -5.87
N PRO A 37 -5.09 -15.31 -6.77
CA PRO A 37 -3.67 -15.40 -6.44
C PRO A 37 -2.99 -14.03 -6.28
N TRP A 38 -3.67 -12.94 -6.61
CA TRP A 38 -3.07 -11.63 -6.79
C TRP A 38 -3.09 -10.78 -5.51
N LEU A 39 -1.98 -10.07 -5.29
CA LEU A 39 -1.91 -8.93 -4.38
C LEU A 39 -1.55 -7.69 -5.20
N TYR A 40 -2.52 -6.82 -5.39
CA TYR A 40 -2.34 -5.51 -6.02
C TYR A 40 -2.16 -4.44 -4.94
N MET A 41 -1.17 -3.58 -5.09
CA MET A 41 -0.87 -2.49 -4.15
C MET A 41 -0.85 -1.14 -4.84
N ARG A 42 -1.36 -0.12 -4.15
CA ARG A 42 -1.30 1.28 -4.53
C ARG A 42 -0.68 2.11 -3.43
N THR A 43 0.43 2.78 -3.73
CA THR A 43 1.19 3.62 -2.80
C THR A 43 0.85 5.09 -3.05
N TYR A 44 0.39 5.78 -2.02
CA TYR A 44 0.10 7.22 -2.03
C TYR A 44 1.21 8.02 -1.36
N HIS A 45 1.88 7.43 -0.35
CA HIS A 45 3.11 7.93 0.25
C HIS A 45 3.94 6.74 0.70
N ASP A 46 5.15 6.63 0.18
CA ASP A 46 6.01 5.46 0.35
C ASP A 46 6.72 5.40 1.71
N GLY A 47 6.58 6.42 2.55
CA GLY A 47 7.24 6.46 3.86
C GLY A 47 8.76 6.49 3.79
N TYR A 48 9.34 6.92 2.67
CA TYR A 48 10.78 6.89 2.35
C TYR A 48 11.34 5.46 2.16
N HIS A 49 10.48 4.46 1.93
CA HIS A 49 10.88 3.09 1.64
C HIS A 49 11.12 2.82 0.14
N LEU A 50 10.90 3.82 -0.71
CA LEU A 50 11.13 3.75 -2.16
C LEU A 50 10.25 2.72 -2.87
N PHE A 51 9.03 2.51 -2.37
CA PHE A 51 8.04 1.71 -3.06
C PHE A 51 7.53 2.41 -4.33
N ASP A 52 7.27 1.64 -5.36
CA ASP A 52 6.61 2.15 -6.55
C ASP A 52 5.15 2.56 -6.22
N SER A 53 4.61 3.49 -7.03
CA SER A 53 3.22 3.95 -6.89
C SER A 53 2.19 2.84 -7.12
N GLU A 54 2.57 1.80 -7.84
CA GLU A 54 1.76 0.63 -8.16
C GLU A 54 2.63 -0.61 -8.19
N MET A 55 2.18 -1.71 -7.60
CA MET A 55 2.85 -3.02 -7.59
C MET A 55 1.83 -4.13 -7.69
N LEU A 56 2.22 -5.26 -8.30
CA LEU A 56 1.42 -6.47 -8.42
C LEU A 56 2.27 -7.71 -8.13
N PHE A 57 1.77 -8.60 -7.28
CA PHE A 57 2.43 -9.85 -6.93
C PHE A 57 1.50 -11.05 -7.15
N ASP A 58 2.07 -12.16 -7.66
CA ASP A 58 1.42 -13.46 -7.78
C ASP A 58 1.78 -14.29 -6.54
N LEU A 59 0.92 -14.34 -5.53
CA LEU A 59 1.21 -14.99 -4.25
C LEU A 59 1.24 -16.53 -4.32
N GLU A 60 0.78 -17.14 -5.41
CA GLU A 60 0.94 -18.58 -5.61
C GLU A 60 2.36 -18.93 -6.05
N ARG A 61 2.98 -18.07 -6.87
CA ARG A 61 4.33 -18.27 -7.40
C ARG A 61 5.40 -17.57 -6.59
N ASP A 62 5.02 -16.45 -5.96
CA ASP A 62 5.90 -15.58 -5.18
C ASP A 62 5.24 -15.18 -3.84
N PRO A 63 5.14 -16.12 -2.88
CA PRO A 63 4.50 -15.88 -1.59
C PRO A 63 5.24 -14.85 -0.71
N TYR A 64 6.43 -14.44 -1.10
CA TYR A 64 7.26 -13.45 -0.40
C TYR A 64 7.32 -12.09 -1.10
N GLU A 65 6.53 -11.88 -2.17
CA GLU A 65 6.40 -10.58 -2.83
C GLU A 65 7.74 -10.00 -3.33
N GLN A 66 8.60 -10.88 -3.90
CA GLN A 66 9.94 -10.50 -4.35
C GLN A 66 9.95 -9.95 -5.78
N HIS A 67 8.92 -10.25 -6.58
CA HIS A 67 8.89 -9.96 -8.02
C HIS A 67 7.61 -9.22 -8.40
N ASP A 68 7.75 -7.93 -8.68
CA ASP A 68 6.64 -7.13 -9.21
C ASP A 68 6.36 -7.50 -10.66
N VAL A 69 5.17 -8.01 -10.91
CA VAL A 69 4.71 -8.48 -12.23
C VAL A 69 3.71 -7.56 -12.91
N LYS A 70 3.55 -6.31 -12.42
CA LYS A 70 2.57 -5.35 -12.97
C LYS A 70 2.69 -5.12 -14.47
N ALA A 71 3.92 -5.10 -15.00
CA ALA A 71 4.16 -4.88 -16.43
C ALA A 71 3.63 -6.02 -17.31
N GLN A 72 3.58 -7.25 -16.78
CA GLN A 72 3.09 -8.43 -17.49
C GLN A 72 1.56 -8.59 -17.41
N HIS A 73 0.92 -7.95 -16.40
CA HIS A 73 -0.50 -8.14 -16.09
C HIS A 73 -1.25 -6.81 -15.88
N PRO A 74 -1.27 -5.91 -16.89
CA PRO A 74 -1.93 -4.60 -16.75
C PRO A 74 -3.45 -4.70 -16.54
N ASP A 75 -4.08 -5.73 -17.08
CA ASP A 75 -5.51 -6.05 -16.88
C ASP A 75 -5.81 -6.43 -15.43
N VAL A 76 -4.93 -7.20 -14.79
CA VAL A 76 -5.03 -7.55 -13.36
C VAL A 76 -4.83 -6.32 -12.48
N CYS A 77 -3.89 -5.43 -12.83
CA CYS A 77 -3.71 -4.15 -12.16
C CYS A 77 -5.00 -3.30 -12.24
N ALA A 78 -5.62 -3.21 -13.41
CA ALA A 78 -6.89 -2.50 -13.58
C ALA A 78 -8.02 -3.10 -12.73
N GLN A 79 -8.09 -4.44 -12.64
CA GLN A 79 -9.04 -5.13 -11.75
C GLN A 79 -8.79 -4.80 -10.28
N GLY A 80 -7.55 -4.86 -9.82
CA GLY A 80 -7.16 -4.53 -8.45
C GLY A 80 -7.48 -3.08 -8.09
N ALA A 81 -7.20 -2.14 -9.01
CA ALA A 81 -7.54 -0.73 -8.86
C ALA A 81 -9.07 -0.51 -8.74
N LYS A 82 -9.85 -1.22 -9.55
CA LYS A 82 -11.31 -1.18 -9.49
C LYS A 82 -11.83 -1.71 -8.15
N ILE A 83 -11.30 -2.81 -7.65
CA ILE A 83 -11.69 -3.37 -6.34
C ILE A 83 -11.46 -2.35 -5.22
N ILE A 84 -10.31 -1.67 -5.22
CA ILE A 84 -9.99 -0.63 -4.23
C ILE A 84 -10.97 0.54 -4.34
N LEU A 85 -11.29 0.99 -5.57
CA LEU A 85 -12.21 2.10 -5.81
C LEU A 85 -13.62 1.77 -5.35
N ASP A 86 -14.16 0.62 -5.76
CA ASP A 86 -15.51 0.18 -5.39
C ASP A 86 -15.64 0.04 -3.86
N TRP A 87 -14.61 -0.53 -3.21
CA TRP A 87 -14.55 -0.64 -1.75
C TRP A 87 -14.52 0.75 -1.09
N HIS A 88 -13.68 1.66 -1.58
CA HIS A 88 -13.60 3.03 -1.07
C HIS A 88 -14.95 3.74 -1.14
N ASP A 89 -15.61 3.69 -2.30
CA ASP A 89 -16.91 4.29 -2.52
C ASP A 89 -17.98 3.72 -1.57
N GLU A 90 -17.95 2.40 -1.34
CA GLU A 90 -18.85 1.75 -0.40
C GLU A 90 -18.59 2.21 1.04
N GLN A 91 -17.31 2.28 1.46
CA GLN A 91 -16.97 2.72 2.81
C GLN A 91 -17.36 4.19 3.03
N MET A 92 -17.10 5.07 2.05
CA MET A 92 -17.45 6.49 2.18
C MET A 92 -18.95 6.72 2.23
N ARG A 93 -19.75 5.93 1.50
CA ARG A 93 -21.23 6.01 1.61
C ARG A 93 -21.76 5.57 2.96
N LYS A 94 -21.03 4.71 3.70
CA LYS A 94 -21.41 4.19 5.02
C LYS A 94 -20.77 4.96 6.18
N SER A 95 -19.82 5.82 5.89
CA SER A 95 -19.07 6.55 6.91
C SER A 95 -19.83 7.78 7.39
N ASP A 96 -19.81 8.00 8.70
CA ASP A 96 -20.26 9.27 9.29
C ASP A 96 -19.25 10.41 9.09
N SER A 97 -18.02 10.11 8.68
CA SER A 97 -16.98 11.08 8.35
C SER A 97 -16.99 11.41 6.86
N PRO A 98 -16.97 12.69 6.46
CA PRO A 98 -16.87 13.08 5.06
C PRO A 98 -15.45 12.91 4.48
N VAL A 99 -14.48 12.54 5.31
CA VAL A 99 -13.06 12.44 4.93
C VAL A 99 -12.55 11.04 5.19
N ASP A 100 -11.93 10.45 4.19
CA ASP A 100 -11.18 9.21 4.31
C ASP A 100 -9.95 9.39 5.22
N PRO A 101 -9.77 8.56 6.27
CA PRO A 101 -8.64 8.67 7.19
C PRO A 101 -7.26 8.66 6.53
N LEU A 102 -7.10 7.95 5.40
CA LEU A 102 -5.85 7.95 4.65
C LEU A 102 -5.49 9.36 4.16
N TRP A 103 -6.46 10.11 3.64
CA TRP A 103 -6.22 11.48 3.19
C TRP A 103 -5.94 12.45 4.34
N THR A 104 -6.44 12.18 5.55
CA THR A 104 -6.05 12.94 6.74
C THR A 104 -4.55 12.78 7.02
N VAL A 105 -4.03 11.54 6.99
CA VAL A 105 -2.61 11.29 7.18
C VAL A 105 -1.77 11.91 6.05
N MET A 106 -2.23 11.79 4.79
CA MET A 106 -1.56 12.43 3.64
C MET A 106 -1.48 13.95 3.78
N LYS A 107 -2.57 14.59 4.20
CA LYS A 107 -2.62 16.05 4.41
C LYS A 107 -1.68 16.52 5.52
N GLU A 108 -1.41 15.69 6.50
CA GLU A 108 -0.46 15.97 7.59
C GLU A 108 1.01 15.71 7.20
N GLY A 109 1.30 15.35 5.95
CA GLY A 109 2.65 15.09 5.43
C GLY A 109 3.07 13.62 5.44
N GLY A 110 2.10 12.71 5.39
CA GLY A 110 2.34 11.27 5.35
C GLY A 110 2.44 10.62 6.75
N PRO A 111 2.97 9.40 6.84
CA PRO A 111 3.19 8.68 8.09
C PRO A 111 4.00 9.49 9.10
N TYR A 112 3.77 9.28 10.39
CA TYR A 112 4.37 10.13 11.43
C TYR A 112 5.90 10.27 11.33
N HIS A 113 6.62 9.19 11.03
CA HIS A 113 8.09 9.22 10.93
C HIS A 113 8.61 10.05 9.73
N THR A 114 7.79 10.27 8.69
CA THR A 114 8.18 11.08 7.52
C THR A 114 8.04 12.59 7.77
N ARG A 115 7.41 12.96 8.86
CA ARG A 115 7.23 14.37 9.27
C ARG A 115 8.48 14.93 9.95
N THR A 116 9.56 14.15 10.00
CA THR A 116 10.86 14.54 10.56
C THR A 116 11.84 14.98 9.46
N ASP A 117 13.05 15.32 9.84
CA ASP A 117 14.11 15.84 8.97
C ASP A 117 14.58 14.83 7.90
N LEU A 118 14.00 14.93 6.70
CA LEU A 118 14.36 14.09 5.55
C LEU A 118 15.84 14.32 5.14
N ALA A 119 16.35 15.54 5.23
CA ALA A 119 17.75 15.81 4.91
C ALA A 119 18.71 15.03 5.81
N ARG A 120 18.40 14.90 7.10
CA ARG A 120 19.15 14.04 8.03
C ARG A 120 19.09 12.57 7.64
N TYR A 121 17.91 12.09 7.21
CA TYR A 121 17.75 10.70 6.77
C TYR A 121 18.58 10.42 5.50
N ILE A 122 18.54 11.32 4.52
CA ILE A 122 19.33 11.22 3.29
C ILE A 122 20.84 11.18 3.61
N ARG A 123 21.33 12.08 4.47
CA ARG A 123 22.73 12.03 4.93
C ARG A 123 23.09 10.69 5.54
N ARG A 124 22.22 10.16 6.40
CA ARG A 124 22.45 8.85 7.03
C ARG A 124 22.51 7.70 6.03
N LEU A 125 21.70 7.73 4.97
CA LEU A 125 21.79 6.75 3.88
C LEU A 125 23.15 6.79 3.19
N ARG A 126 23.68 7.98 2.89
CA ARG A 126 25.02 8.15 2.29
C ARG A 126 26.12 7.63 3.20
N GLU A 127 26.11 8.00 4.48
CA GLU A 127 27.09 7.54 5.48
C GLU A 127 27.11 6.02 5.65
N THR A 128 26.01 5.34 5.40
CA THR A 128 25.86 3.88 5.55
C THR A 128 25.97 3.11 4.23
N GLY A 129 26.50 3.73 3.15
CA GLY A 129 26.76 3.08 1.87
C GLY A 129 25.53 2.84 1.01
N ARG A 130 24.42 3.55 1.27
CA ARG A 130 23.16 3.47 0.52
C ARG A 130 22.92 4.73 -0.33
N ALA A 131 23.96 5.17 -1.05
CA ALA A 131 23.96 6.41 -1.81
C ALA A 131 22.86 6.43 -2.89
N ASP A 132 22.62 5.33 -3.60
CA ASP A 132 21.59 5.26 -4.64
C ASP A 132 20.19 5.55 -4.08
N GLY A 133 19.87 5.02 -2.90
CA GLY A 133 18.62 5.31 -2.19
C GLY A 133 18.53 6.78 -1.76
N ALA A 134 19.64 7.35 -1.26
CA ALA A 134 19.72 8.76 -0.90
C ALA A 134 19.46 9.68 -2.10
N ASP A 135 20.06 9.38 -3.25
CA ASP A 135 19.93 10.18 -4.47
C ASP A 135 18.52 10.05 -5.07
N ARG A 136 17.91 8.88 -4.98
CA ARG A 136 16.48 8.69 -5.37
C ARG A 136 15.57 9.56 -4.50
N LEU A 137 15.72 9.51 -3.17
CA LEU A 137 14.92 10.34 -2.25
C LEU A 137 15.15 11.84 -2.48
N SER A 138 16.40 12.28 -2.65
CA SER A 138 16.72 13.68 -2.95
C SER A 138 15.98 14.18 -4.20
N ARG A 139 15.95 13.37 -5.26
CA ARG A 139 15.23 13.73 -6.50
C ARG A 139 13.72 13.73 -6.32
N GLU A 140 13.17 12.70 -5.67
CA GLU A 140 11.72 12.52 -5.52
C GLU A 140 11.09 13.60 -4.63
N TYR A 141 11.77 13.96 -3.57
CA TYR A 141 11.28 14.93 -2.57
C TYR A 141 11.92 16.33 -2.70
N HIS A 142 12.74 16.56 -3.72
CA HIS A 142 13.41 17.85 -3.99
C HIS A 142 14.17 18.40 -2.77
N VAL A 143 14.93 17.54 -2.08
CA VAL A 143 15.73 17.88 -0.90
C VAL A 143 17.21 17.75 -1.22
N ASP A 144 17.91 18.87 -1.14
CA ASP A 144 19.38 18.92 -1.21
C ASP A 144 19.96 18.62 0.18
N ALA A 145 20.69 17.49 0.32
CA ALA A 145 21.27 17.07 1.59
C ALA A 145 22.65 16.42 1.43
#